data_58cfa69633ae3ad2465af6ae8273e990
#
_entry.id   58cfa69633ae3ad2465af6ae8273e990
#
_cell.length_a   1.000
_cell.length_b   1.000
_cell.length_c   1.000
_cell.angle_alpha   90.00
_cell.angle_beta   90.00
_cell.angle_gamma   90.00
#
_symmetry.space_group_name_H-M   'P 1'
#
loop_
_entity.id
_entity.type
_entity.pdbx_description
1 polymer ?
#
loop_
_entity_poly.entity_id
_entity_poly.type
_entity_poly.pdbx_seq_one_letter_code
_entity_poly.pdbx_strand_id
1 'polypeptide(L)'
;MSPPSEAESETREPETGKKSISSRGVPSLESIYLPRHDSDELRSFQDKNEALTRNTWNAEEVTNFIFSKKYQPKYYEIAFGFVKLLCEKTELGGDEIAAYVRGNGVSKATFYNRVLPRLKRVGMIKVERDTIVAIESKRKFRPMRISLSKTFGNYFMKIGDSWLAIVDDARSRAEKKDQMKL
;
A
#
# COMPACT_ATOMS: atom_id res chain seq x y z
N MET A 1 -65.59 -43.70 0.79
CA MET A 1 -64.21 -44.04 1.17
C MET A 1 -63.32 -43.45 0.09
N SER A 2 -62.75 -42.30 0.40
CA SER A 2 -61.78 -41.60 -0.46
C SER A 2 -60.40 -41.71 0.21
N PRO A 3 -59.32 -41.99 -0.50
CA PRO A 3 -57.99 -42.09 0.07
C PRO A 3 -57.39 -40.71 0.41
N PRO A 4 -56.50 -40.60 1.34
CA PRO A 4 -55.89 -39.36 1.74
C PRO A 4 -54.81 -38.93 0.78
N SER A 5 -54.79 -37.63 0.53
CA SER A 5 -53.80 -36.87 -0.22
C SER A 5 -52.41 -37.00 0.43
N GLU A 6 -51.46 -37.48 -0.35
CA GLU A 6 -50.06 -37.47 -0.05
C GLU A 6 -49.54 -36.03 -0.10
N ALA A 7 -49.11 -35.52 1.05
CA ALA A 7 -48.41 -34.27 1.15
C ALA A 7 -46.95 -34.47 0.71
N GLU A 8 -46.61 -33.93 -0.44
CA GLU A 8 -45.22 -33.82 -0.88
C GLU A 8 -44.43 -32.89 0.09
N SER A 9 -43.55 -33.48 0.84
CA SER A 9 -42.58 -32.77 1.64
C SER A 9 -41.49 -32.24 0.74
N GLU A 10 -41.60 -30.99 0.30
CA GLU A 10 -40.47 -30.26 -0.30
C GLU A 10 -39.35 -30.11 0.73
N THR A 11 -38.35 -30.95 0.60
CA THR A 11 -37.07 -30.80 1.27
C THR A 11 -36.36 -29.60 0.64
N ARG A 12 -36.54 -28.41 1.23
CA ARG A 12 -35.72 -27.24 0.92
C ARG A 12 -34.29 -27.52 1.44
N GLU A 13 -33.41 -27.85 0.50
CA GLU A 13 -31.98 -27.80 0.76
C GLU A 13 -31.59 -26.39 1.22
N PRO A 14 -30.80 -26.23 2.30
CA PRO A 14 -30.33 -24.91 2.67
C PRO A 14 -29.37 -24.42 1.59
N GLU A 15 -29.78 -23.43 0.83
CA GLU A 15 -28.87 -22.64 0.01
C GLU A 15 -27.78 -22.04 0.93
N THR A 16 -26.70 -22.76 1.07
CA THR A 16 -25.45 -22.21 1.57
C THR A 16 -24.94 -21.23 0.52
N GLY A 17 -25.55 -20.07 0.48
CA GLY A 17 -25.05 -18.94 -0.27
C GLY A 17 -23.68 -18.59 0.29
N LYS A 18 -22.62 -19.21 -0.25
CA LYS A 18 -21.26 -18.74 -0.11
C LYS A 18 -21.26 -17.31 -0.61
N LYS A 19 -21.40 -16.36 0.29
CA LYS A 19 -21.17 -14.94 -0.01
C LYS A 19 -19.74 -14.88 -0.56
N SER A 20 -19.63 -14.85 -1.87
CA SER A 20 -18.41 -14.57 -2.57
C SER A 20 -17.93 -13.22 -2.00
N ILE A 21 -16.93 -13.27 -1.16
CA ILE A 21 -16.23 -12.05 -0.72
C ILE A 21 -15.61 -11.53 -2.00
N SER A 22 -16.21 -10.51 -2.57
CA SER A 22 -15.63 -9.85 -3.75
C SER A 22 -14.19 -9.52 -3.43
N SER A 23 -13.25 -10.07 -4.16
CA SER A 23 -11.84 -9.74 -4.04
C SER A 23 -11.72 -8.22 -4.13
N ARG A 24 -11.29 -7.58 -3.05
CA ARG A 24 -11.11 -6.13 -3.00
C ARG A 24 -9.83 -5.66 -3.70
N GLY A 25 -9.22 -6.51 -4.52
CA GLY A 25 -8.02 -6.23 -5.29
C GLY A 25 -6.73 -6.11 -4.46
N VAL A 26 -6.81 -5.62 -3.23
CA VAL A 26 -5.68 -5.59 -2.27
C VAL A 26 -6.11 -6.31 -1.00
N PRO A 27 -5.97 -7.64 -0.94
CA PRO A 27 -6.58 -8.45 0.09
C PRO A 27 -5.89 -8.33 1.45
N SER A 28 -4.64 -7.87 1.53
CA SER A 28 -3.91 -7.82 2.79
C SER A 28 -3.21 -6.50 3.02
N LEU A 29 -2.82 -6.25 4.28
CA LEU A 29 -1.99 -5.12 4.68
C LEU A 29 -0.58 -5.15 4.05
N GLU A 30 -0.20 -6.28 3.49
CA GLU A 30 1.12 -6.51 2.93
C GLU A 30 1.18 -6.29 1.43
N SER A 31 0.01 -6.24 0.78
CA SER A 31 -0.08 -6.03 -0.66
C SER A 31 0.09 -4.56 -1.02
N ILE A 32 0.82 -4.33 -2.09
CA ILE A 32 0.90 -3.04 -2.78
C ILE A 32 -0.03 -3.12 -3.97
N TYR A 33 -0.86 -2.09 -4.17
CA TYR A 33 -1.74 -2.03 -5.32
C TYR A 33 -0.95 -1.61 -6.56
N LEU A 34 -0.88 -2.51 -7.54
CA LEU A 34 -0.32 -2.21 -8.84
C LEU A 34 -1.48 -2.14 -9.85
N PRO A 35 -1.68 -1.02 -10.56
CA PRO A 35 -2.63 -0.93 -11.64
C PRO A 35 -2.30 -1.93 -12.74
N ARG A 36 -3.27 -2.27 -13.56
CA ARG A 36 -3.01 -3.10 -14.75
C ARG A 36 -2.06 -2.36 -15.68
N HIS A 37 -1.16 -3.10 -16.35
CA HIS A 37 -0.13 -2.52 -17.24
C HIS A 37 -0.74 -1.75 -18.42
N ASP A 38 -1.97 -2.08 -18.82
CA ASP A 38 -2.72 -1.44 -19.90
C ASP A 38 -3.69 -0.34 -19.41
N SER A 39 -3.72 -0.04 -18.10
CA SER A 39 -4.58 1.00 -17.54
C SER A 39 -4.01 2.40 -17.78
N ASP A 40 -4.90 3.40 -17.83
CA ASP A 40 -4.49 4.80 -18.00
C ASP A 40 -3.64 5.31 -16.84
N GLU A 41 -3.84 4.75 -15.62
CA GLU A 41 -3.03 5.07 -14.45
C GLU A 41 -1.57 4.66 -14.65
N LEU A 42 -1.30 3.56 -15.34
CA LEU A 42 0.06 3.09 -15.59
C LEU A 42 0.66 3.66 -16.87
N ARG A 43 -0.15 4.03 -17.85
CA ARG A 43 0.32 4.66 -19.10
C ARG A 43 1.05 5.98 -18.89
N SER A 44 0.79 6.67 -17.79
CA SER A 44 1.57 7.84 -17.39
C SER A 44 3.02 7.52 -17.03
N PHE A 45 3.36 6.24 -16.88
CA PHE A 45 4.69 5.74 -16.58
C PHE A 45 5.53 5.41 -17.80
N GLN A 46 4.88 5.02 -18.88
CA GLN A 46 5.55 4.44 -20.04
C GLN A 46 5.16 5.17 -21.32
N ASP A 47 6.07 5.33 -22.22
CA ASP A 47 5.78 5.69 -23.59
C ASP A 47 5.39 4.44 -24.41
N LYS A 48 5.09 4.64 -25.71
CA LYS A 48 4.70 3.56 -26.61
C LYS A 48 5.79 2.48 -26.79
N ASN A 49 7.03 2.79 -26.45
CA ASN A 49 8.21 1.92 -26.63
C ASN A 49 8.67 1.31 -25.29
N GLU A 50 7.83 1.30 -24.28
CA GLU A 50 8.16 0.85 -22.93
C GLU A 50 9.24 1.70 -22.23
N ALA A 51 9.61 2.84 -22.77
CA ALA A 51 10.55 3.76 -22.12
C ALA A 51 9.89 4.50 -20.97
N LEU A 52 10.67 4.78 -19.93
CA LEU A 52 10.21 5.61 -18.82
C LEU A 52 9.88 7.02 -19.31
N THR A 53 8.68 7.49 -19.00
CA THR A 53 8.35 8.89 -19.19
C THR A 53 9.08 9.74 -18.14
N ARG A 54 9.34 11.01 -18.45
CA ARG A 54 9.93 11.94 -17.47
C ARG A 54 8.93 12.42 -16.42
N ASN A 55 7.69 11.99 -16.50
CA ASN A 55 6.66 12.34 -15.53
C ASN A 55 6.91 11.63 -14.22
N THR A 56 7.05 12.41 -13.16
CA THR A 56 7.14 11.86 -11.79
C THR A 56 5.78 11.88 -11.14
N TRP A 57 5.48 10.83 -10.41
CA TRP A 57 4.27 10.76 -9.61
C TRP A 57 4.32 11.77 -8.45
N ASN A 58 3.17 12.36 -8.19
CA ASN A 58 3.00 13.23 -7.04
C ASN A 58 2.72 12.42 -5.76
N ALA A 59 2.62 13.09 -4.62
CA ALA A 59 2.38 12.43 -3.33
C ALA A 59 1.02 11.71 -3.27
N GLU A 60 0.02 12.17 -4.01
CA GLU A 60 -1.30 11.55 -4.12
C GLU A 60 -1.20 10.20 -4.84
N GLU A 61 -0.55 10.16 -5.99
CA GLU A 61 -0.37 8.97 -6.82
C GLU A 61 0.47 7.91 -6.09
N VAL A 62 1.58 8.32 -5.47
CA VAL A 62 2.42 7.43 -4.66
C VAL A 62 1.64 6.86 -3.47
N THR A 63 0.82 7.68 -2.80
CA THR A 63 -0.01 7.19 -1.69
C THR A 63 -1.09 6.24 -2.19
N ASN A 64 -1.70 6.50 -3.35
CA ASN A 64 -2.69 5.61 -3.97
C ASN A 64 -2.10 4.24 -4.33
N PHE A 65 -0.83 4.20 -4.71
CA PHE A 65 -0.12 2.95 -4.96
C PHE A 65 -0.02 2.07 -3.71
N ILE A 66 0.12 2.68 -2.53
CA ILE A 66 0.21 1.95 -1.25
C ILE A 66 -1.18 1.67 -0.65
N PHE A 67 -2.06 2.66 -0.67
CA PHE A 67 -3.43 2.58 -0.18
C PHE A 67 -4.37 2.94 -1.32
N SER A 68 -4.88 1.95 -2.02
CA SER A 68 -5.75 2.21 -3.16
C SER A 68 -6.99 3.01 -2.76
N LYS A 69 -7.17 4.17 -3.37
CA LYS A 69 -8.34 5.03 -3.19
C LYS A 69 -9.64 4.29 -3.52
N LYS A 70 -9.58 3.39 -4.52
CA LYS A 70 -10.71 2.56 -4.95
C LYS A 70 -11.12 1.50 -3.92
N TYR A 71 -10.15 0.83 -3.30
CA TYR A 71 -10.40 -0.33 -2.44
C TYR A 71 -10.30 -0.03 -0.95
N GLN A 72 -9.55 1.00 -0.57
CA GLN A 72 -9.29 1.38 0.81
C GLN A 72 -9.41 2.90 1.03
N PRO A 73 -10.53 3.55 0.63
CA PRO A 73 -10.64 5.01 0.59
C PRO A 73 -10.31 5.67 1.93
N LYS A 74 -10.80 5.14 3.04
CA LYS A 74 -10.52 5.69 4.38
C LYS A 74 -9.05 5.63 4.77
N TYR A 75 -8.35 4.54 4.43
CA TYR A 75 -6.92 4.43 4.73
C TYR A 75 -6.10 5.33 3.82
N TYR A 76 -6.53 5.46 2.56
CA TYR A 76 -5.94 6.39 1.61
C TYR A 76 -6.03 7.84 2.11
N GLU A 77 -7.21 8.31 2.49
CA GLU A 77 -7.43 9.68 2.98
C GLU A 77 -6.55 9.99 4.19
N ILE A 78 -6.51 9.08 5.16
CA ILE A 78 -5.69 9.22 6.36
C ILE A 78 -4.20 9.22 6.00
N ALA A 79 -3.76 8.30 5.14
CA ALA A 79 -2.38 8.19 4.74
C ALA A 79 -1.92 9.42 3.93
N PHE A 80 -2.73 9.85 2.97
CA PHE A 80 -2.42 11.00 2.13
C PHE A 80 -2.36 12.30 2.94
N GLY A 81 -3.34 12.55 3.81
CA GLY A 81 -3.32 13.72 4.69
C GLY A 81 -2.09 13.73 5.61
N PHE A 82 -1.70 12.56 6.13
CA PHE A 82 -0.51 12.44 6.97
C PHE A 82 0.79 12.65 6.18
N VAL A 83 0.91 12.07 4.98
CA VAL A 83 2.06 12.26 4.10
C VAL A 83 2.17 13.73 3.68
N LYS A 84 1.05 14.38 3.35
CA LYS A 84 1.02 15.81 3.03
C LYS A 84 1.56 16.66 4.19
N LEU A 85 1.11 16.40 5.40
CA LEU A 85 1.61 17.10 6.59
C LEU A 85 3.12 16.87 6.80
N LEU A 86 3.61 15.65 6.56
CA LEU A 86 5.04 15.35 6.62
C LEU A 86 5.83 16.05 5.50
N CYS A 87 5.25 16.24 4.30
CA CYS A 87 5.91 17.00 3.25
C CYS A 87 6.05 18.49 3.61
N GLU A 88 5.11 19.04 4.39
CA GLU A 88 5.16 20.43 4.83
C GLU A 88 6.15 20.65 5.98
N LYS A 89 6.21 19.73 6.94
CA LYS A 89 6.99 19.88 8.17
C LYS A 89 8.29 19.09 8.22
N THR A 90 8.46 18.14 7.31
CA THR A 90 9.59 17.18 7.21
C THR A 90 9.72 16.20 8.38
N GLU A 91 9.42 16.62 9.60
CA GLU A 91 9.44 15.80 10.81
C GLU A 91 8.25 16.17 11.71
N LEU A 92 7.68 15.17 12.41
CA LEU A 92 6.57 15.34 13.34
C LEU A 92 6.87 14.68 14.67
N GLY A 93 6.65 15.41 15.76
CA GLY A 93 6.69 14.91 17.13
C GLY A 93 5.39 14.24 17.56
N GLY A 94 5.41 13.56 18.71
CA GLY A 94 4.24 12.84 19.24
C GLY A 94 3.00 13.71 19.41
N ASP A 95 3.17 14.96 19.85
CA ASP A 95 2.06 15.89 20.06
C ASP A 95 1.42 16.34 18.75
N GLU A 96 2.21 16.59 17.72
CA GLU A 96 1.73 16.96 16.39
C GLU A 96 0.98 15.81 15.73
N ILE A 97 1.49 14.59 15.89
CA ILE A 97 0.84 13.37 15.42
C ILE A 97 -0.51 13.19 16.15
N ALA A 98 -0.53 13.39 17.46
CA ALA A 98 -1.75 13.32 18.24
C ALA A 98 -2.76 14.41 17.84
N ALA A 99 -2.28 15.62 17.54
CA ALA A 99 -3.10 16.72 17.03
C ALA A 99 -3.69 16.39 15.65
N TYR A 100 -2.89 15.82 14.74
CA TYR A 100 -3.35 15.36 13.43
C TYR A 100 -4.49 14.34 13.58
N VAL A 101 -4.31 13.32 14.41
CA VAL A 101 -5.30 12.26 14.61
C VAL A 101 -6.61 12.81 15.19
N ARG A 102 -6.52 13.74 16.16
CA ARG A 102 -7.70 14.37 16.76
C ARG A 102 -8.41 15.34 15.82
N GLY A 103 -7.64 16.21 15.17
CA GLY A 103 -8.16 17.28 14.33
C GLY A 103 -8.88 16.79 13.08
N ASN A 104 -8.50 15.64 12.55
CA ASN A 104 -9.12 15.05 11.37
C ASN A 104 -10.18 13.97 11.69
N GLY A 105 -10.60 13.81 12.94
CA GLY A 105 -11.58 12.79 13.33
C GLY A 105 -11.13 11.35 13.06
N VAL A 106 -9.81 11.12 12.97
CA VAL A 106 -9.25 9.82 12.64
C VAL A 106 -9.26 8.92 13.86
N SER A 107 -9.76 7.69 13.70
CA SER A 107 -9.65 6.69 14.77
C SER A 107 -8.17 6.40 15.09
N LYS A 108 -7.79 6.55 16.37
CA LYS A 108 -6.44 6.18 16.85
C LYS A 108 -6.06 4.76 16.45
N ALA A 109 -6.99 3.80 16.60
CA ALA A 109 -6.75 2.42 16.24
C ALA A 109 -6.46 2.27 14.74
N THR A 110 -7.21 2.95 13.87
CA THR A 110 -6.96 2.93 12.43
C THR A 110 -5.60 3.50 12.09
N PHE A 111 -5.27 4.66 12.64
CA PHE A 111 -3.99 5.31 12.35
C PHE A 111 -2.80 4.46 12.83
N TYR A 112 -2.75 4.14 14.13
CA TYR A 112 -1.59 3.48 14.74
C TYR A 112 -1.46 2.00 14.40
N ASN A 113 -2.57 1.28 14.11
CA ASN A 113 -2.54 -0.15 13.85
C ASN A 113 -2.61 -0.52 12.37
N ARG A 114 -3.02 0.40 11.48
CA ARG A 114 -3.20 0.11 10.06
C ARG A 114 -2.37 1.02 9.15
N VAL A 115 -2.52 2.33 9.29
CA VAL A 115 -1.90 3.29 8.36
C VAL A 115 -0.40 3.45 8.68
N LEU A 116 -0.06 3.82 9.89
CA LEU A 116 1.31 4.10 10.30
C LEU A 116 2.25 2.89 10.13
N PRO A 117 1.88 1.66 10.56
CA PRO A 117 2.74 0.50 10.35
C PRO A 117 3.01 0.20 8.88
N ARG A 118 2.01 0.39 8.01
CA ARG A 118 2.17 0.16 6.58
C ARG A 118 3.08 1.19 5.93
N LEU A 119 2.92 2.49 6.22
CA LEU A 119 3.83 3.53 5.73
C LEU A 119 5.27 3.27 6.17
N LYS A 120 5.46 2.85 7.43
CA LYS A 120 6.77 2.44 7.96
C LYS A 120 7.32 1.21 7.24
N ARG A 121 6.48 0.18 7.03
CA ARG A 121 6.89 -1.09 6.43
C ARG A 121 7.34 -0.92 4.99
N VAL A 122 6.65 -0.11 4.20
CA VAL A 122 7.06 0.19 2.82
C VAL A 122 8.25 1.15 2.74
N GLY A 123 8.66 1.75 3.86
CA GLY A 123 9.82 2.64 3.91
C GLY A 123 9.55 4.07 3.47
N MET A 124 8.29 4.52 3.42
CA MET A 124 7.94 5.92 3.15
C MET A 124 8.29 6.84 4.32
N ILE A 125 8.21 6.29 5.54
CA ILE A 125 8.49 7.02 6.77
C ILE A 125 9.49 6.27 7.64
N LYS A 126 10.24 7.04 8.42
CA LYS A 126 11.11 6.56 9.51
C LYS A 126 10.45 6.92 10.82
N VAL A 127 10.39 5.96 11.76
CA VAL A 127 9.85 6.18 13.11
C VAL A 127 10.96 5.95 14.11
N GLU A 128 11.33 7.00 14.80
CA GLU A 128 12.37 7.00 15.83
C GLU A 128 11.77 7.17 17.22
N ARG A 129 12.41 6.59 18.21
CA ARG A 129 12.03 6.70 19.61
C ARG A 129 13.30 6.78 20.45
N ASP A 130 13.69 8.00 20.76
CA ASP A 130 14.83 8.26 21.63
C ASP A 130 14.43 8.05 23.09
N THR A 131 15.30 7.41 23.86
CA THR A 131 15.07 7.28 25.29
C THR A 131 15.62 8.52 25.98
N ILE A 132 14.74 9.35 26.51
CA ILE A 132 15.10 10.52 27.30
C ILE A 132 14.90 10.19 28.77
N VAL A 133 15.89 10.51 29.59
CA VAL A 133 15.81 10.37 31.04
C VAL A 133 15.65 11.77 31.65
N ALA A 134 14.52 12.02 32.29
CA ALA A 134 14.31 13.29 33.00
C ALA A 134 15.27 13.39 34.18
N ILE A 135 16.06 14.47 34.23
CA ILE A 135 17.12 14.67 35.21
C ILE A 135 16.56 14.66 36.64
N GLU A 136 15.44 15.33 36.86
CA GLU A 136 14.83 15.49 38.19
C GLU A 136 14.13 14.20 38.70
N SER A 137 13.38 13.53 37.84
CA SER A 137 12.51 12.40 38.23
C SER A 137 13.07 11.03 37.92
N LYS A 138 14.23 10.96 37.22
CA LYS A 138 14.81 9.72 36.66
C LYS A 138 13.82 8.88 35.79
N ARG A 139 12.68 9.48 35.41
CA ARG A 139 11.70 8.82 34.57
C ARG A 139 12.20 8.74 33.14
N LYS A 140 12.11 7.57 32.57
CA LYS A 140 12.41 7.31 31.15
C LYS A 140 11.15 7.53 30.33
N PHE A 141 11.22 8.34 29.30
CA PHE A 141 10.17 8.47 28.31
C PHE A 141 10.78 8.34 26.91
N ARG A 142 9.95 7.90 25.97
CA ARG A 142 10.38 7.63 24.60
C ARG A 142 9.51 8.42 23.63
N PRO A 143 9.79 9.70 23.43
CA PRO A 143 9.06 10.50 22.45
C PRO A 143 9.21 9.86 21.08
N MET A 144 8.09 9.82 20.35
CA MET A 144 8.07 9.32 18.98
C MET A 144 8.30 10.50 18.05
N ARG A 145 9.23 10.33 17.11
CA ARG A 145 9.46 11.21 15.97
C ARG A 145 9.23 10.46 14.69
N ILE A 146 8.58 11.09 13.72
CA ILE A 146 8.31 10.53 12.39
C ILE A 146 8.83 11.50 11.36
N SER A 147 9.61 11.00 10.41
CA SER A 147 10.14 11.77 9.29
C SER A 147 9.93 11.02 7.97
N LEU A 148 10.02 11.74 6.85
CA LEU A 148 10.04 11.13 5.53
C LEU A 148 11.31 10.30 5.34
N SER A 149 11.21 9.22 4.59
CA SER A 149 12.33 8.32 4.31
C SER A 149 12.50 8.07 2.81
N LYS A 150 13.75 8.09 2.36
CA LYS A 150 14.12 7.72 0.98
C LYS A 150 14.13 6.21 0.74
N THR A 151 13.97 5.40 1.80
CA THR A 151 14.08 3.92 1.71
C THR A 151 13.09 3.35 0.71
N PHE A 152 11.85 3.88 0.68
CA PHE A 152 10.83 3.49 -0.27
C PHE A 152 11.31 3.65 -1.73
N GLY A 153 11.73 4.85 -2.10
CA GLY A 153 12.20 5.13 -3.46
C GLY A 153 13.43 4.29 -3.84
N ASN A 154 14.43 4.23 -2.96
CA ASN A 154 15.65 3.46 -3.18
C ASN A 154 15.37 1.96 -3.37
N TYR A 155 14.39 1.43 -2.65
CA TYR A 155 14.01 0.02 -2.77
C TYR A 155 13.37 -0.29 -4.12
N PHE A 156 12.45 0.55 -4.58
CA PHE A 156 11.81 0.40 -5.88
C PHE A 156 12.78 0.63 -7.04
N MET A 157 13.69 1.60 -6.93
CA MET A 157 14.77 1.77 -7.91
C MET A 157 15.59 0.51 -8.04
N LYS A 158 16.03 -0.07 -6.91
CA LYS A 158 16.79 -1.31 -6.92
C LYS A 158 16.03 -2.47 -7.56
N ILE A 159 14.73 -2.61 -7.30
CA ILE A 159 13.89 -3.63 -7.93
C ILE A 159 13.83 -3.40 -9.44
N GLY A 160 13.57 -2.15 -9.85
CA GLY A 160 13.48 -1.78 -11.26
C GLY A 160 14.77 -2.05 -12.01
N ASP A 161 15.90 -1.54 -11.52
CA ASP A 161 17.22 -1.74 -12.12
C ASP A 161 17.58 -3.22 -12.23
N SER A 162 17.27 -3.99 -11.17
CA SER A 162 17.55 -5.43 -11.18
C SER A 162 16.71 -6.18 -12.21
N TRP A 163 15.43 -5.80 -12.34
CA TRP A 163 14.55 -6.42 -13.33
C TRP A 163 14.98 -6.09 -14.76
N LEU A 164 15.32 -4.83 -15.05
CA LEU A 164 15.82 -4.43 -16.36
C LEU A 164 17.09 -5.19 -16.72
N ALA A 165 18.04 -5.29 -15.82
CA ALA A 165 19.27 -6.07 -16.04
C ALA A 165 18.97 -7.55 -16.33
N ILE A 166 18.00 -8.17 -15.65
CA ILE A 166 17.59 -9.55 -15.92
C ILE A 166 16.99 -9.69 -17.33
N VAL A 167 16.15 -8.74 -17.76
CA VAL A 167 15.53 -8.74 -19.08
C VAL A 167 16.59 -8.59 -20.18
N ASP A 168 17.51 -7.62 -20.01
CA ASP A 168 18.56 -7.35 -20.98
C ASP A 168 19.53 -8.54 -21.13
N ASP A 169 19.89 -9.17 -20.02
CA ASP A 169 20.71 -10.38 -20.02
C ASP A 169 20.00 -11.57 -20.70
N ALA A 170 18.70 -11.72 -20.48
CA ALA A 170 17.90 -12.76 -21.15
C ALA A 170 17.79 -12.51 -22.65
N ARG A 171 17.57 -11.27 -23.09
CA ARG A 171 17.54 -10.88 -24.52
C ARG A 171 18.89 -11.14 -25.20
N SER A 172 19.99 -10.68 -24.60
CA SER A 172 21.35 -10.90 -25.11
C SER A 172 21.71 -12.37 -25.26
N ARG A 173 21.24 -13.21 -24.33
CA ARG A 173 21.47 -14.68 -24.46
C ARG A 173 20.64 -15.29 -25.58
N ALA A 174 19.43 -14.81 -25.83
CA ALA A 174 18.63 -15.29 -26.96
C ALA A 174 19.25 -14.93 -28.30
N GLU A 175 19.69 -13.68 -28.47
CA GLU A 175 20.36 -13.21 -29.70
C GLU A 175 21.64 -14.02 -30.02
N LYS A 176 22.48 -14.30 -29.02
CA LYS A 176 23.67 -15.13 -29.19
C LYS A 176 23.36 -16.56 -29.66
N LYS A 177 22.27 -17.15 -29.13
CA LYS A 177 21.86 -18.50 -29.56
C LYS A 177 21.36 -18.52 -30.99
N ASP A 178 20.71 -17.47 -31.46
CA ASP A 178 20.22 -17.39 -32.83
C ASP A 178 21.35 -17.14 -33.82
N GLN A 179 22.36 -16.35 -33.45
CA GLN A 179 23.61 -16.18 -34.26
C GLN A 179 24.43 -17.45 -34.38
N MET A 180 24.41 -18.33 -33.38
CA MET A 180 25.16 -19.62 -33.42
C MET A 180 24.45 -20.70 -34.24
N LYS A 181 23.21 -20.48 -34.68
CA LYS A 181 22.44 -21.42 -35.52
C LYS A 181 22.52 -21.09 -37.03
N LEU A 182 23.08 -19.95 -37.37
CA LEU A 182 23.36 -19.53 -38.75
C LEU A 182 24.77 -19.92 -39.17
#